data_ec5b119214c16e509dc75f9537b2851e
#
_entry.id   ec5b119214c16e509dc75f9537b2851e
#
_cell.length_a   1.000
_cell.length_b   1.000
_cell.length_c   1.000
_cell.angle_alpha   90.00
_cell.angle_beta   90.00
_cell.angle_gamma   90.00
#
_symmetry.space_group_name_H-M   'P 1'
#
loop_
_entity.id
_entity.type
_entity.pdbx_description
1 polymer ?
#
loop_
_entity_poly.entity_id
_entity_poly.type
_entity_poly.pdbx_seq_one_letter_code
_entity_poly.pdbx_strand_id
1 'polypeptide(L)'
;VIEPPLRDGLPPVVGPHPRVLLLGSFPSELSLAAGEYYANPHNQFWPLLGAVFGFDAAVAYPQRIAAAAHHGVALWDVIGRCRRTGSLDARIDRKSVQCNDVDALVAEHPGIRRILVNGAAAHDFAVRHLGTALPVLRLPSSSPAATTAFAVKLARWRELLVP
;
A
#
# COMPACT_ATOMS: atom_id res chain seq x y z
N VAL A 1 5.80 31.09 -5.15
CA VAL A 1 5.33 29.71 -5.39
C VAL A 1 4.58 29.26 -4.14
N ILE A 2 3.29 28.95 -4.29
CA ILE A 2 2.48 28.46 -3.15
C ILE A 2 2.84 26.99 -2.93
N GLU A 3 3.33 26.66 -1.73
CA GLU A 3 3.58 25.27 -1.36
C GLU A 3 2.26 24.49 -1.28
N PRO A 4 2.21 23.24 -1.74
CA PRO A 4 1.03 22.42 -1.56
C PRO A 4 0.74 22.19 -0.05
N PRO A 5 -0.53 22.03 0.34
CA PRO A 5 -0.87 21.85 1.74
C PRO A 5 -0.29 20.55 2.29
N LEU A 6 0.03 20.55 3.57
CA LEU A 6 0.37 19.33 4.31
C LEU A 6 -0.91 18.50 4.47
N ARG A 7 -0.86 17.23 4.06
CA ARG A 7 -2.03 16.35 4.07
C ARG A 7 -1.77 15.07 4.84
N ASP A 8 -2.77 14.63 5.57
CA ASP A 8 -2.75 13.33 6.24
C ASP A 8 -3.14 12.22 5.26
N GLY A 9 -2.52 11.06 5.43
CA GLY A 9 -2.88 9.84 4.74
C GLY A 9 -4.12 9.17 5.34
N LEU A 10 -4.34 7.91 4.96
CA LEU A 10 -5.46 7.12 5.42
C LEU A 10 -5.07 6.27 6.64
N PRO A 11 -6.05 5.93 7.51
CA PRO A 11 -5.81 5.00 8.61
C PRO A 11 -5.47 3.59 8.09
N PRO A 12 -4.79 2.75 8.89
CA PRO A 12 -4.54 1.37 8.51
C PRO A 12 -5.85 0.58 8.44
N VAL A 13 -5.88 -0.39 7.54
CA VAL A 13 -6.95 -1.38 7.45
C VAL A 13 -6.40 -2.71 7.93
N VAL A 14 -6.88 -3.17 9.07
CA VAL A 14 -6.41 -4.41 9.70
C VAL A 14 -7.63 -5.25 10.09
N GLY A 15 -7.71 -6.46 9.54
CA GLY A 15 -8.73 -7.43 9.93
C GLY A 15 -8.35 -8.19 11.20
N PRO A 16 -9.18 -9.17 11.61
CA PRO A 16 -8.97 -9.89 12.89
C PRO A 16 -7.75 -10.82 12.90
N HIS A 17 -7.29 -11.28 11.74
CA HIS A 17 -6.18 -12.24 11.62
C HIS A 17 -5.18 -11.84 10.53
N PRO A 18 -4.51 -10.67 10.67
CA PRO A 18 -3.55 -10.22 9.67
C PRO A 18 -2.30 -11.11 9.67
N ARG A 19 -1.80 -11.45 8.48
CA ARG A 19 -0.59 -12.26 8.27
C ARG A 19 0.47 -11.55 7.46
N VAL A 20 0.05 -10.63 6.60
CA VAL A 20 0.92 -9.81 5.76
C VAL A 20 0.45 -8.36 5.80
N LEU A 21 1.39 -7.44 5.91
CA LEU A 21 1.12 -6.01 5.77
C LEU A 21 1.59 -5.55 4.39
N LEU A 22 0.65 -5.03 3.59
CA LEU A 22 0.93 -4.38 2.31
C LEU A 22 1.05 -2.87 2.52
N LEU A 23 2.21 -2.31 2.22
CA LEU A 23 2.48 -0.88 2.35
C LEU A 23 2.57 -0.21 0.98
N GLY A 24 1.85 0.90 0.81
CA GLY A 24 2.11 1.88 -0.23
C GLY A 24 3.02 3.01 0.26
N SER A 25 3.25 4.00 -0.59
CA SER A 25 3.97 5.23 -0.22
C SER A 25 3.05 6.23 0.48
N PHE A 26 2.10 6.79 -0.27
CA PHE A 26 1.11 7.77 0.18
C PHE A 26 -0.11 7.70 -0.73
N PRO A 27 -1.35 7.88 -0.22
CA PRO A 27 -2.55 7.74 -1.03
C PRO A 27 -2.60 8.76 -2.19
N SER A 28 -3.17 8.35 -3.33
CA SER A 28 -3.45 9.27 -4.45
C SER A 28 -4.47 10.34 -4.06
N GLU A 29 -4.59 11.40 -4.86
CA GLU A 29 -5.63 12.41 -4.66
C GLU A 29 -7.05 11.81 -4.67
N LEU A 30 -7.31 10.85 -5.57
CA LEU A 30 -8.60 10.14 -5.60
C LEU A 30 -8.83 9.32 -4.33
N SER A 31 -7.79 8.64 -3.82
CA SER A 31 -7.87 7.87 -2.58
C SER A 31 -8.14 8.75 -1.37
N LEU A 32 -7.47 9.90 -1.27
CA LEU A 32 -7.69 10.86 -0.19
C LEU A 32 -9.09 11.44 -0.23
N ALA A 33 -9.59 11.76 -1.42
CA ALA A 33 -10.96 12.30 -1.60
C ALA A 33 -12.04 11.27 -1.25
N ALA A 34 -11.83 10.00 -1.61
CA ALA A 34 -12.79 8.92 -1.36
C ALA A 34 -12.66 8.29 0.03
N GLY A 35 -11.52 8.45 0.72
CA GLY A 35 -11.20 7.71 1.93
C GLY A 35 -10.98 6.22 1.67
N GLU A 36 -10.52 5.85 0.48
CA GLU A 36 -10.39 4.48 0.02
C GLU A 36 -9.00 4.18 -0.53
N TYR A 37 -8.40 3.06 -0.11
CA TYR A 37 -7.13 2.62 -0.67
C TYR A 37 -7.26 2.26 -2.15
N TYR A 38 -6.33 2.78 -2.95
CA TYR A 38 -6.24 2.49 -4.38
C TYR A 38 -7.54 2.79 -5.14
N ALA A 39 -8.12 3.97 -4.89
CA ALA A 39 -9.38 4.41 -5.51
C ALA A 39 -9.24 4.77 -7.00
N ASN A 40 -8.04 5.09 -7.49
CA ASN A 40 -7.83 5.36 -8.92
C ASN A 40 -8.18 4.10 -9.73
N PRO A 41 -9.18 4.15 -10.65
CA PRO A 41 -9.61 2.98 -11.41
C PRO A 41 -8.53 2.41 -12.34
N HIS A 42 -7.49 3.18 -12.66
CA HIS A 42 -6.35 2.73 -13.45
C HIS A 42 -5.26 2.05 -12.60
N ASN A 43 -5.34 2.13 -11.27
CA ASN A 43 -4.42 1.42 -10.40
C ASN A 43 -4.75 -0.08 -10.41
N GLN A 44 -3.74 -0.91 -10.62
CA GLN A 44 -3.91 -2.36 -10.73
C GLN A 44 -3.92 -3.11 -9.39
N PHE A 45 -3.90 -2.40 -8.26
CA PHE A 45 -3.84 -3.02 -6.93
C PHE A 45 -4.96 -4.04 -6.71
N TRP A 46 -6.21 -3.60 -6.84
CA TRP A 46 -7.36 -4.47 -6.63
C TRP A 46 -7.48 -5.59 -7.67
N PRO A 47 -7.26 -5.34 -8.97
CA PRO A 47 -7.15 -6.41 -9.95
C PRO A 47 -6.06 -7.44 -9.65
N LEU A 48 -4.88 -7.01 -9.21
CA LEU A 48 -3.80 -7.90 -8.81
C LEU A 48 -4.18 -8.73 -7.58
N LEU A 49 -4.67 -8.08 -6.54
CA LEU A 49 -5.04 -8.77 -5.30
C LEU A 49 -6.19 -9.76 -5.54
N GLY A 50 -7.20 -9.36 -6.32
CA GLY A 50 -8.32 -10.21 -6.71
C GLY A 50 -7.87 -11.44 -7.51
N ALA A 51 -6.93 -11.25 -8.45
CA ALA A 51 -6.40 -12.36 -9.22
C ALA A 51 -5.55 -13.33 -8.38
N VAL A 52 -4.83 -12.80 -7.38
CA VAL A 52 -4.05 -13.66 -6.46
C VAL A 52 -4.96 -14.52 -5.59
N PHE A 53 -6.01 -13.94 -5.03
CA PHE A 53 -6.85 -14.59 -4.02
C PHE A 53 -8.21 -15.09 -4.53
N GLY A 54 -8.55 -14.83 -5.79
CA GLY A 54 -9.76 -15.35 -6.41
C GLY A 54 -11.04 -14.58 -6.06
N PHE A 55 -10.97 -13.28 -5.85
CA PHE A 55 -12.17 -12.45 -5.68
C PHE A 55 -12.33 -11.43 -6.80
N ASP A 56 -13.57 -10.99 -7.03
CA ASP A 56 -13.89 -9.99 -8.04
C ASP A 56 -13.46 -8.57 -7.59
N ALA A 57 -12.50 -8.00 -8.31
CA ALA A 57 -12.02 -6.64 -8.03
C ALA A 57 -13.04 -5.53 -8.35
N ALA A 58 -14.11 -5.83 -9.09
CA ALA A 58 -15.15 -4.88 -9.46
C ALA A 58 -16.24 -4.70 -8.39
N VAL A 59 -16.24 -5.50 -7.32
CA VAL A 59 -17.18 -5.34 -6.20
C VAL A 59 -16.94 -4.02 -5.45
N ALA A 60 -17.93 -3.59 -4.68
CA ALA A 60 -17.84 -2.37 -3.88
C ALA A 60 -16.65 -2.39 -2.91
N TYR A 61 -16.08 -1.23 -2.61
CA TYR A 61 -14.90 -1.11 -1.75
C TYR A 61 -15.02 -1.85 -0.40
N PRO A 62 -16.13 -1.77 0.36
CA PRO A 62 -16.26 -2.54 1.60
C PRO A 62 -16.10 -4.06 1.41
N GLN A 63 -16.56 -4.58 0.26
CA GLN A 63 -16.42 -6.00 -0.07
C GLN A 63 -14.96 -6.35 -0.44
N ARG A 64 -14.26 -5.45 -1.13
CA ARG A 64 -12.82 -5.64 -1.42
C ARG A 64 -12.00 -5.64 -0.14
N ILE A 65 -12.29 -4.73 0.79
CA ILE A 65 -11.65 -4.68 2.11
C ILE A 65 -11.92 -5.97 2.91
N ALA A 66 -13.17 -6.45 2.91
CA ALA A 66 -13.53 -7.71 3.57
C ALA A 66 -12.78 -8.90 2.97
N ALA A 67 -12.63 -8.94 1.64
CA ALA A 67 -11.87 -9.98 0.96
C ALA A 67 -10.38 -9.94 1.33
N ALA A 68 -9.76 -8.77 1.36
CA ALA A 68 -8.38 -8.61 1.80
C ALA A 68 -8.20 -9.11 3.25
N ALA A 69 -9.07 -8.70 4.16
CA ALA A 69 -9.05 -9.14 5.55
C ALA A 69 -9.24 -10.65 5.69
N HIS A 70 -10.15 -11.25 4.93
CA HIS A 70 -10.37 -12.71 4.90
C HIS A 70 -9.09 -13.47 4.52
N HIS A 71 -8.29 -12.92 3.61
CA HIS A 71 -7.02 -13.51 3.20
C HIS A 71 -5.82 -13.08 4.06
N GLY A 72 -6.05 -12.40 5.16
CA GLY A 72 -5.02 -11.99 6.11
C GLY A 72 -4.14 -10.85 5.63
N VAL A 73 -4.64 -10.02 4.72
CA VAL A 73 -3.92 -8.85 4.17
C VAL A 73 -4.35 -7.60 4.91
N ALA A 74 -3.41 -6.95 5.59
CA ALA A 74 -3.55 -5.62 6.15
C ALA A 74 -2.97 -4.57 5.18
N LEU A 75 -3.55 -3.37 5.17
CA LEU A 75 -3.15 -2.27 4.28
C LEU A 75 -2.77 -1.03 5.07
N TRP A 76 -1.70 -0.38 4.66
CA TRP A 76 -1.31 0.95 5.12
C TRP A 76 -0.34 1.59 4.12
N ASP A 77 0.17 2.76 4.48
CA ASP A 77 1.24 3.46 3.76
C ASP A 77 2.42 3.74 4.68
N VAL A 78 3.62 3.83 4.13
CA VAL A 78 4.82 4.20 4.90
C VAL A 78 4.72 5.65 5.37
N ILE A 79 4.20 6.54 4.50
CA ILE A 79 4.08 7.96 4.79
C ILE A 79 2.70 8.24 5.38
N GLY A 80 2.69 8.80 6.59
CA GLY A 80 1.46 9.22 7.27
C GLY A 80 1.02 10.63 6.90
N ARG A 81 1.98 11.51 6.56
CA ARG A 81 1.72 12.91 6.28
C ARG A 81 2.81 13.49 5.39
N CYS A 82 2.44 14.27 4.40
CA CYS A 82 3.40 14.98 3.55
C CYS A 82 2.75 16.09 2.73
N ARG A 83 3.61 16.89 2.07
CA ARG A 83 3.23 17.80 0.98
C ARG A 83 3.51 17.11 -0.35
N ARG A 84 2.55 17.15 -1.24
CA ARG A 84 2.72 16.61 -2.60
C ARG A 84 1.80 17.31 -3.57
N THR A 85 2.31 17.65 -4.75
CA THR A 85 1.50 18.14 -5.87
C THR A 85 1.06 16.94 -6.71
N GLY A 86 -0.26 16.75 -6.85
CA GLY A 86 -0.82 15.60 -7.57
C GLY A 86 -0.62 14.29 -6.85
N SER A 87 -0.48 13.20 -7.62
CA SER A 87 -0.47 11.83 -7.08
C SER A 87 0.83 11.06 -7.28
N LEU A 88 1.82 11.63 -7.99
CA LEU A 88 3.09 10.96 -8.25
C LEU A 88 4.03 11.01 -7.05
N ASP A 89 4.64 9.90 -6.72
CA ASP A 89 5.63 9.79 -5.63
C ASP A 89 6.84 10.71 -5.84
N ALA A 90 7.24 10.94 -7.10
CA ALA A 90 8.32 11.87 -7.45
C ALA A 90 8.02 13.32 -7.06
N ARG A 91 6.76 13.66 -6.80
CA ARG A 91 6.30 14.99 -6.39
C ARG A 91 6.17 15.16 -4.89
N ILE A 92 6.49 14.13 -4.10
CA ILE A 92 6.52 14.23 -2.64
C ILE A 92 7.67 15.16 -2.22
N ASP A 93 7.34 16.19 -1.44
CA ASP A 93 8.34 16.97 -0.74
C ASP A 93 8.91 16.15 0.42
N ARG A 94 10.10 15.60 0.19
CA ARG A 94 10.76 14.69 1.15
C ARG A 94 11.01 15.32 2.52
N LYS A 95 11.18 16.65 2.58
CA LYS A 95 11.40 17.37 3.85
C LYS A 95 10.13 17.45 4.70
N SER A 96 8.96 17.33 4.07
CA SER A 96 7.67 17.37 4.75
C SER A 96 7.20 16.00 5.25
N VAL A 97 7.89 14.92 4.89
CA VAL A 97 7.45 13.55 5.16
C VAL A 97 7.48 13.25 6.66
N GLN A 98 6.35 12.77 7.15
CA GLN A 98 6.19 12.19 8.48
C GLN A 98 5.71 10.75 8.29
N CYS A 99 6.52 9.78 8.69
CA CYS A 99 6.20 8.36 8.51
C CYS A 99 5.18 7.88 9.55
N ASN A 100 4.35 6.93 9.14
CA ASN A 100 3.52 6.16 10.06
C ASN A 100 4.40 5.27 10.95
N ASP A 101 3.95 5.02 12.16
CA ASP A 101 4.61 4.08 13.08
C ASP A 101 4.23 2.63 12.72
N VAL A 102 4.81 2.15 11.64
CA VAL A 102 4.59 0.77 11.15
C VAL A 102 5.10 -0.26 12.15
N ASP A 103 6.20 0.04 12.83
CA ASP A 103 6.77 -0.87 13.82
C ASP A 103 5.81 -1.09 15.00
N ALA A 104 5.12 -0.05 15.46
CA ALA A 104 4.08 -0.18 16.48
C ALA A 104 2.90 -1.03 15.99
N LEU A 105 2.43 -0.81 14.75
CA LEU A 105 1.35 -1.61 14.16
C LEU A 105 1.71 -3.10 14.13
N VAL A 106 2.92 -3.42 13.67
CA VAL A 106 3.41 -4.79 13.60
C VAL A 106 3.51 -5.42 15.00
N ALA A 107 3.97 -4.65 16.00
CA ALA A 107 4.05 -5.13 17.39
C ALA A 107 2.66 -5.42 17.99
N GLU A 108 1.65 -4.62 17.64
CA GLU A 108 0.25 -4.84 18.05
C GLU A 108 -0.40 -6.06 17.36
N HIS A 109 0.13 -6.46 16.21
CA HIS A 109 -0.40 -7.56 15.40
C HIS A 109 0.66 -8.65 15.15
N PRO A 110 1.00 -9.48 16.16
CA PRO A 110 2.09 -10.46 16.06
C PRO A 110 1.84 -11.57 15.04
N GLY A 111 0.62 -11.69 14.50
CA GLY A 111 0.31 -12.56 13.37
C GLY A 111 0.94 -12.13 12.04
N ILE A 112 1.29 -10.84 11.90
CA ILE A 112 1.97 -10.33 10.71
C ILE A 112 3.38 -10.91 10.67
N ARG A 113 3.70 -11.63 9.60
CA ARG A 113 4.98 -12.35 9.44
C ARG A 113 5.91 -11.72 8.43
N ARG A 114 5.41 -10.82 7.60
CA ARG A 114 6.19 -10.11 6.58
C ARG A 114 5.50 -8.84 6.14
N ILE A 115 6.29 -7.94 5.58
CA ILE A 115 5.84 -6.68 5.01
C ILE A 115 6.14 -6.73 3.51
N LEU A 116 5.14 -6.49 2.69
CA LEU A 116 5.28 -6.33 1.24
C LEU A 116 5.07 -4.87 0.89
N VAL A 117 5.95 -4.30 0.07
CA VAL A 117 5.93 -2.88 -0.25
C VAL A 117 5.65 -2.68 -1.74
N ASN A 118 4.62 -1.93 -2.04
CA ASN A 118 4.11 -1.71 -3.38
C ASN A 118 4.95 -0.67 -4.14
N GLY A 119 5.94 -1.14 -4.88
CA GLY A 119 6.77 -0.34 -5.76
C GLY A 119 8.07 0.17 -5.13
N ALA A 120 8.92 0.76 -5.98
CA ALA A 120 10.27 1.18 -5.62
C ALA A 120 10.29 2.35 -4.63
N ALA A 121 9.47 3.37 -4.87
CA ALA A 121 9.44 4.56 -4.02
C ALA A 121 9.00 4.24 -2.60
N ALA A 122 7.92 3.46 -2.45
CA ALA A 122 7.45 3.00 -1.15
C ALA A 122 8.51 2.13 -0.44
N HIS A 123 9.17 1.25 -1.18
CA HIS A 123 10.25 0.42 -0.64
C HIS A 123 11.43 1.24 -0.15
N ASP A 124 11.84 2.27 -0.90
CA ASP A 124 12.93 3.18 -0.51
C ASP A 124 12.61 3.90 0.82
N PHE A 125 11.39 4.39 1.00
CA PHE A 125 10.94 4.95 2.28
C PHE A 125 10.92 3.90 3.40
N ALA A 126 10.42 2.71 3.11
CA ALA A 126 10.31 1.63 4.10
C ALA A 126 11.68 1.22 4.65
N VAL A 127 12.65 0.95 3.79
CA VAL A 127 13.99 0.51 4.23
C VAL A 127 14.75 1.56 5.03
N ARG A 128 14.40 2.84 4.87
CA ARG A 128 15.00 3.95 5.61
C ARG A 128 14.36 4.18 6.98
N HIS A 129 13.10 3.81 7.15
CA HIS A 129 12.31 4.22 8.32
C HIS A 129 11.81 3.05 9.20
N LEU A 130 11.70 1.83 8.66
CA LEU A 130 11.27 0.69 9.43
C LEU A 130 12.42 0.11 10.26
N GLY A 131 12.17 -0.11 11.55
CA GLY A 131 13.09 -0.77 12.48
C GLY A 131 12.72 -2.23 12.79
N THR A 132 11.64 -2.75 12.18
CA THR A 132 11.20 -4.14 12.40
C THR A 132 12.22 -5.17 11.91
N ALA A 133 12.27 -6.31 12.62
CA ALA A 133 13.04 -7.48 12.19
C ALA A 133 12.32 -8.34 11.13
N LEU A 134 11.08 -8.02 10.79
CA LEU A 134 10.32 -8.76 9.77
C LEU A 134 10.94 -8.58 8.38
N PRO A 135 10.81 -9.60 7.49
CA PRO A 135 11.16 -9.43 6.09
C PRO A 135 10.36 -8.30 5.44
N VAL A 136 11.05 -7.39 4.75
CA VAL A 136 10.47 -6.30 3.97
C VAL A 136 10.81 -6.55 2.51
N LEU A 137 9.82 -6.93 1.72
CA LEU A 137 10.00 -7.36 0.34
C LEU A 137 9.27 -6.43 -0.62
N ARG A 138 9.89 -6.14 -1.75
CA ARG A 138 9.34 -5.25 -2.76
C ARG A 138 8.45 -5.99 -3.75
N LEU A 139 7.24 -5.48 -3.95
CA LEU A 139 6.34 -5.85 -5.05
C LEU A 139 6.56 -4.93 -6.27
N PRO A 140 6.37 -5.43 -7.49
CA PRO A 140 6.20 -4.56 -8.65
C PRO A 140 5.03 -3.60 -8.41
N SER A 141 5.22 -2.31 -8.75
CA SER A 141 4.22 -1.28 -8.49
C SER A 141 2.91 -1.54 -9.23
N SER A 142 1.80 -1.39 -8.52
CA SER A 142 0.45 -1.40 -9.10
C SER A 142 0.05 -0.08 -9.75
N SER A 143 0.86 0.97 -9.61
CA SER A 143 0.60 2.29 -10.19
C SER A 143 0.48 2.24 -11.71
N PRO A 144 -0.45 3.02 -12.32
CA PRO A 144 -0.52 3.16 -13.77
C PRO A 144 0.75 3.79 -14.38
N ALA A 145 1.58 4.46 -13.58
CA ALA A 145 2.88 4.98 -14.01
C ALA A 145 3.92 3.87 -14.23
N ALA A 146 3.72 2.70 -13.64
CA ALA A 146 4.61 1.54 -13.82
C ALA A 146 4.15 0.71 -15.02
N THR A 147 4.98 0.67 -16.07
CA THR A 147 4.64 0.10 -17.39
C THR A 147 4.89 -1.39 -17.55
N THR A 148 5.38 -2.08 -16.52
CA THR A 148 5.51 -3.54 -16.53
C THR A 148 4.17 -4.21 -16.81
N ALA A 149 4.16 -5.24 -17.68
CA ALA A 149 2.94 -5.96 -18.05
C ALA A 149 2.23 -6.56 -16.82
N PHE A 150 0.90 -6.54 -16.84
CA PHE A 150 0.06 -7.08 -15.74
C PHE A 150 0.42 -8.52 -15.38
N ALA A 151 0.59 -9.39 -16.37
CA ALA A 151 0.93 -10.80 -16.14
C ALA A 151 2.26 -10.98 -15.38
N VAL A 152 3.25 -10.14 -15.66
CA VAL A 152 4.55 -10.15 -14.98
C VAL A 152 4.41 -9.68 -13.54
N LYS A 153 3.67 -8.61 -13.31
CA LYS A 153 3.34 -8.13 -11.95
C LYS A 153 2.61 -9.21 -11.16
N LEU A 154 1.58 -9.81 -11.77
CA LEU A 154 0.75 -10.83 -11.13
C LEU A 154 1.57 -12.05 -10.68
N ALA A 155 2.47 -12.54 -11.54
CA ALA A 155 3.33 -13.66 -11.19
C ALA A 155 4.15 -13.38 -9.93
N ARG A 156 4.74 -12.19 -9.83
CA ARG A 156 5.54 -11.80 -8.66
C ARG A 156 4.67 -11.53 -7.41
N TRP A 157 3.51 -10.92 -7.60
CA TRP A 157 2.55 -10.72 -6.50
C TRP A 157 2.08 -12.05 -5.92
N ARG A 158 1.76 -13.02 -6.78
CA ARG A 158 1.34 -14.36 -6.36
C ARG A 158 2.44 -15.09 -5.59
N GLU A 159 3.67 -15.05 -6.09
CA GLU A 159 4.83 -15.66 -5.44
C GLU A 159 5.05 -15.12 -4.02
N LEU A 160 4.89 -13.80 -3.82
CA LEU A 160 5.15 -13.16 -2.52
C LEU A 160 3.96 -13.19 -1.57
N LEU A 161 2.74 -13.20 -2.08
CA LEU A 161 1.51 -13.21 -1.25
C LEU A 161 1.07 -14.62 -0.87
N VAL A 162 1.32 -15.59 -1.72
CA VAL A 162 0.96 -17.01 -1.51
C VAL A 162 2.23 -17.84 -1.68
N PRO A 163 3.13 -17.81 -0.70
CA PRO A 163 4.38 -18.59 -0.74
C PRO A 163 4.15 -20.08 -0.54
#